data_ff9366d11a859d739e66bd77fe766211
#
_entry.id   ff9366d11a859d739e66bd77fe766211
#
_cell.length_a   1.000
_cell.length_b   1.000
_cell.length_c   1.000
_cell.angle_alpha   90.00
_cell.angle_beta   90.00
_cell.angle_gamma   90.00
#
_symmetry.space_group_name_H-M   'P 1'
#
loop_
_entity.id
_entity.type
_entity.pdbx_description
1 polymer ?
#
loop_
_entity_poly.entity_id
_entity_poly.type
_entity_poly.pdbx_seq_one_letter_code
_entity_poly.pdbx_strand_id
1 'polypeptide(L)'
;MVANQLAACVNIVPHIESIYRWQGKVESSHEWLLLMKTTAEKVDDVRDAIRELHSYDLPECIAIAIEDGSADYLQWIGESVAAEPKP
;
A
#
# COMPACT_ATOMS: atom_id res chain seq x y z
N MET A 1 -9.32 -1.17 -1.76
CA MET A 1 -8.43 0.01 -1.63
C MET A 1 -8.75 1.09 -2.65
N VAL A 2 -8.78 0.76 -3.92
CA VAL A 2 -9.06 1.77 -4.93
C VAL A 2 -10.53 2.21 -4.89
N ALA A 3 -11.46 1.27 -4.76
CA ALA A 3 -12.89 1.59 -4.76
C ALA A 3 -13.32 2.48 -3.59
N ASN A 4 -12.66 2.37 -2.46
CA ASN A 4 -12.97 3.20 -1.27
C ASN A 4 -12.02 4.40 -1.13
N GLN A 5 -11.29 4.73 -2.17
CA GLN A 5 -10.43 5.91 -2.25
C GLN A 5 -9.27 5.94 -1.25
N LEU A 6 -8.82 4.79 -0.79
CA LEU A 6 -7.62 4.70 0.03
C LEU A 6 -6.35 4.71 -0.81
N ALA A 7 -6.44 4.29 -2.07
CA ALA A 7 -5.33 4.34 -3.01
C ALA A 7 -5.84 4.72 -4.39
N ALA A 8 -5.04 5.49 -5.13
CA ALA A 8 -5.35 5.84 -6.51
C ALA A 8 -5.10 4.68 -7.45
N CYS A 9 -4.09 3.88 -7.14
CA CYS A 9 -3.65 2.79 -7.99
C CYS A 9 -2.97 1.73 -7.13
N VAL A 10 -3.16 0.48 -7.47
CA VAL A 10 -2.44 -0.63 -6.87
C VAL A 10 -1.81 -1.46 -7.98
N ASN A 11 -0.49 -1.58 -7.96
CA ASN A 11 0.21 -2.50 -8.83
C ASN A 11 0.44 -3.80 -8.07
N ILE A 12 0.19 -4.91 -8.72
CA ILE A 12 0.29 -6.23 -8.11
C ILE A 12 1.43 -6.97 -8.79
N VAL A 13 2.45 -7.34 -8.00
CA VAL A 13 3.58 -8.12 -8.49
C VAL A 13 3.46 -9.52 -7.87
N PRO A 14 3.08 -10.53 -8.66
CA PRO A 14 2.91 -11.88 -8.12
C PRO A 14 4.24 -12.62 -8.00
N HIS A 15 4.26 -13.65 -7.18
CA HIS A 15 5.33 -14.62 -7.12
C HIS A 15 6.70 -14.06 -6.77
N ILE A 16 6.76 -13.10 -5.87
CA ILE A 16 8.05 -12.70 -5.31
C ILE A 16 8.45 -13.72 -4.24
N GLU A 17 9.74 -14.00 -4.15
CA GLU A 17 10.27 -14.84 -3.09
C GLU A 17 10.83 -13.92 -2.01
N SER A 18 10.33 -14.09 -0.80
CA SER A 18 10.79 -13.32 0.35
C SER A 18 11.59 -14.23 1.25
N ILE A 19 12.80 -13.80 1.60
CA ILE A 19 13.68 -14.53 2.51
C ILE A 19 13.85 -13.65 3.74
N TYR A 20 13.51 -14.18 4.91
CA TYR A 20 13.44 -13.35 6.11
C TYR A 20 13.76 -14.16 7.36
N ARG A 21 14.03 -13.45 8.44
CA ARG A 21 14.26 -14.07 9.74
C ARG A 21 12.97 -14.00 10.56
N TRP A 22 12.54 -15.15 11.03
CA TRP A 22 11.34 -15.25 11.84
C TRP A 22 11.60 -16.22 13.00
N GLN A 23 11.40 -15.74 14.23
CA GLN A 23 11.60 -16.54 15.43
C GLN A 23 12.95 -17.25 15.48
N GLY A 24 14.00 -16.52 15.13
CA GLY A 24 15.38 -17.02 15.17
C GLY A 24 15.80 -17.88 13.99
N LYS A 25 14.94 -18.08 13.01
CA LYS A 25 15.22 -18.91 11.85
C LYS A 25 15.14 -18.09 10.57
N VAL A 26 15.90 -18.50 9.56
CA VAL A 26 15.77 -17.93 8.22
C VAL A 26 14.76 -18.78 7.45
N GLU A 27 13.73 -18.10 6.98
CA GLU A 27 12.64 -18.74 6.25
C GLU A 27 12.45 -18.05 4.90
N SER A 28 11.74 -18.72 4.00
CA SER A 28 11.34 -18.13 2.73
C SER A 28 9.89 -18.44 2.43
N SER A 29 9.25 -17.55 1.72
CA SER A 29 7.88 -17.77 1.25
C SER A 29 7.67 -17.05 -0.07
N HIS A 30 6.69 -17.51 -0.82
CA HIS A 30 6.26 -16.84 -2.03
C HIS A 30 5.10 -15.90 -1.65
N GLU A 31 5.23 -14.67 -2.08
CA GLU A 31 4.26 -13.64 -1.72
C GLU A 31 3.89 -12.79 -2.94
N TRP A 32 2.93 -11.94 -2.76
CA TRP A 32 2.54 -10.93 -3.75
C TRP A 32 2.93 -9.57 -3.19
N LEU A 33 3.59 -8.77 -4.01
CA LEU A 33 3.96 -7.40 -3.63
C LEU A 33 2.92 -6.44 -4.17
N LEU A 34 2.38 -5.60 -3.30
CA LEU A 34 1.42 -4.59 -3.69
C LEU A 34 2.09 -3.22 -3.57
N LEU A 35 2.10 -2.48 -4.68
CA LEU A 35 2.59 -1.11 -4.71
C LEU A 35 1.37 -0.20 -4.82
N MET A 36 1.05 0.47 -3.71
CA MET A 36 -0.12 1.33 -3.63
C MET A 36 0.29 2.78 -3.75
N LYS A 37 -0.33 3.51 -4.69
CA LYS A 37 -0.08 4.93 -4.86
C LYS A 37 -1.17 5.71 -4.14
N THR A 38 -0.77 6.51 -3.16
CA THR A 38 -1.72 7.29 -2.37
C THR A 38 -1.03 8.52 -1.79
N THR A 39 -1.75 9.31 -1.01
CA THR A 39 -1.18 10.46 -0.31
C THR A 39 -0.77 10.09 1.10
N ALA A 40 0.10 10.92 1.69
CA ALA A 40 0.56 10.70 3.06
C ALA A 40 -0.62 10.68 4.05
N GLU A 41 -1.66 11.46 3.79
CA GLU A 41 -2.84 11.53 4.65
C GLU A 41 -3.60 10.20 4.72
N LYS A 42 -3.48 9.36 3.71
CA LYS A 42 -4.21 8.09 3.63
C LYS A 42 -3.42 6.90 4.16
N VAL A 43 -2.14 7.07 4.48
CA VAL A 43 -1.27 5.96 4.87
C VAL A 43 -1.80 5.23 6.11
N ASP A 44 -2.25 5.97 7.12
CA ASP A 44 -2.78 5.34 8.33
C ASP A 44 -4.03 4.51 8.03
N ASP A 45 -4.92 5.03 7.19
CA ASP A 45 -6.13 4.31 6.81
C ASP A 45 -5.81 3.06 6.00
N VAL A 46 -4.81 3.13 5.12
CA VAL A 46 -4.33 1.96 4.37
C VAL A 46 -3.77 0.92 5.32
N ARG A 47 -2.96 1.34 6.28
CA ARG A 47 -2.36 0.44 7.26
C ARG A 47 -3.44 -0.28 8.08
N ASP A 48 -4.45 0.45 8.50
CA ASP A 48 -5.54 -0.13 9.28
C ASP A 48 -6.34 -1.13 8.45
N ALA A 49 -6.61 -0.81 7.19
CA ALA A 49 -7.34 -1.70 6.29
C ALA A 49 -6.56 -3.00 6.03
N ILE A 50 -5.24 -2.90 5.87
CA ILE A 50 -4.39 -4.07 5.67
C ILE A 50 -4.43 -4.96 6.91
N ARG A 51 -4.37 -4.37 8.09
CA ARG A 51 -4.40 -5.11 9.35
C ARG A 51 -5.71 -5.90 9.49
N GLU A 52 -6.82 -5.31 9.08
CA GLU A 52 -8.11 -5.98 9.14
C GLU A 52 -8.25 -7.12 8.14
N LEU A 53 -7.63 -6.99 6.96
CA LEU A 53 -7.78 -7.95 5.88
C LEU A 53 -6.75 -9.07 5.91
N HIS A 54 -5.62 -8.86 6.60
CA HIS A 54 -4.53 -9.82 6.62
C HIS A 54 -4.69 -10.84 7.73
N SER A 55 -4.35 -12.09 7.41
CA SER A 55 -4.37 -13.18 8.38
C SER A 55 -3.05 -13.35 9.13
N TYR A 56 -2.02 -12.58 8.77
CA TYR A 56 -0.72 -12.66 9.42
C TYR A 56 -0.70 -11.83 10.69
N ASP A 57 0.04 -12.32 11.69
CA ASP A 57 0.21 -11.60 12.95
C ASP A 57 0.98 -10.29 12.75
N LEU A 58 1.85 -10.24 11.75
CA LEU A 58 2.70 -9.08 11.50
C LEU A 58 2.72 -8.75 10.00
N PRO A 59 1.67 -8.10 9.50
CA PRO A 59 1.66 -7.72 8.09
C PRO A 59 2.66 -6.60 7.81
N GLU A 60 3.34 -6.69 6.68
CA GLU A 60 4.25 -5.64 6.25
C GLU A 60 3.47 -4.52 5.57
N CYS A 61 3.66 -3.31 6.07
CA CYS A 61 3.12 -2.11 5.45
C CYS A 61 4.07 -0.97 5.72
N ILE A 62 4.87 -0.61 4.71
CA ILE A 62 5.82 0.50 4.80
C ILE A 62 5.47 1.52 3.73
N ALA A 63 5.72 2.78 4.05
CA ALA A 63 5.45 3.88 3.12
C ALA A 63 6.77 4.48 2.67
N ILE A 64 6.87 4.72 1.37
CA ILE A 64 8.05 5.34 0.76
C ILE A 64 7.60 6.64 0.11
N ALA A 65 8.27 7.74 0.44
CA ALA A 65 7.93 9.02 -0.14
C ALA A 65 8.33 9.08 -1.62
N ILE A 66 7.48 9.68 -2.43
CA ILE A 66 7.81 9.99 -3.82
C ILE A 66 8.49 11.36 -3.81
N GLU A 67 9.78 11.40 -4.08
CA GLU A 67 10.53 12.65 -4.07
C GLU A 67 10.19 13.54 -5.26
N ASP A 68 9.94 12.93 -6.41
CA ASP A 68 9.71 13.67 -7.64
C ASP A 68 8.88 12.80 -8.59
N GLY A 69 8.15 13.44 -9.44
CA GLY A 69 7.35 12.77 -10.44
C GLY A 69 6.67 13.75 -11.36
N SER A 70 5.97 13.24 -12.35
CA SER A 70 5.18 14.05 -13.25
C SER A 70 4.10 14.79 -12.47
N ALA A 71 4.02 16.12 -12.61
CA ALA A 71 3.08 16.94 -11.85
C ALA A 71 1.63 16.49 -12.08
N ASP A 72 1.29 16.19 -13.32
CA ASP A 72 -0.06 15.75 -13.66
C ASP A 72 -0.41 14.41 -13.00
N TYR A 73 0.55 13.50 -12.97
CA TYR A 73 0.32 12.20 -12.33
C TYR A 73 0.16 12.32 -10.83
N LEU A 74 1.01 13.11 -10.19
CA LEU A 74 0.93 13.33 -8.74
C LEU A 74 -0.37 14.02 -8.37
N GLN A 75 -0.82 14.96 -9.19
CA GLN A 75 -2.11 15.60 -8.99
C GLN A 75 -3.25 14.59 -9.10
N TRP A 76 -3.17 13.69 -10.09
CA TRP A 76 -4.16 12.65 -10.27
C TRP A 76 -4.25 11.73 -9.05
N ILE A 77 -3.11 11.36 -8.46
CA ILE A 77 -3.11 10.57 -7.22
C ILE A 77 -3.89 11.30 -6.13
N GLY A 78 -3.59 12.56 -5.92
CA GLY A 78 -4.24 13.35 -4.88
C GLY A 78 -5.75 13.46 -5.09
N GLU A 79 -6.17 13.72 -6.31
CA GLU A 79 -7.59 13.83 -6.65
C GLU A 79 -8.33 12.50 -6.47
N SER A 80 -7.66 11.39 -6.81
CA SER A 80 -8.27 10.06 -6.75
C SER A 80 -8.57 9.60 -5.33
N VAL A 81 -7.83 10.11 -4.34
CA VAL A 81 -8.02 9.73 -2.93
C VAL A 81 -8.60 10.88 -2.11
N ALA A 82 -8.88 12.01 -2.73
CA ALA A 82 -9.49 13.12 -2.02
C ALA A 82 -10.90 12.74 -1.57
N ALA A 83 -11.25 13.17 -0.35
CA ALA A 83 -12.61 12.98 0.12
C ALA A 83 -13.56 13.78 -0.76
N GLU A 84 -14.63 13.14 -1.21
CA GLU A 84 -15.61 13.83 -2.00
C GLU A 84 -16.37 14.83 -1.13
N PRO A 85 -16.67 16.03 -1.67
CA PRO A 85 -17.50 16.97 -0.92
C PRO A 85 -18.86 16.35 -0.72
N LYS A 86 -19.33 16.40 0.51
CA LYS A 86 -20.66 15.92 0.82
C LYS A 86 -21.70 16.87 0.27
N PRO A 87 -22.77 16.33 -0.28
CA PRO A 87 -23.86 17.16 -0.76
C PRO A 87 -24.52 17.96 0.35
#